data_2fa5dfe4d0e042063c4fd251cb58b30d
#
_entry.id   2fa5dfe4d0e042063c4fd251cb58b30d
#
_cell.length_a   1.000
_cell.length_b   1.000
_cell.length_c   1.000
_cell.angle_alpha   90.00
_cell.angle_beta   90.00
_cell.angle_gamma   90.00
#
_symmetry.space_group_name_H-M   'P 1'
#
loop_
_entity.id
_entity.type
_entity.pdbx_description
1 polymer ?
#
loop_
_entity_poly.entity_id
_entity_poly.type
_entity_poly.pdbx_seq_one_letter_code
_entity_poly.pdbx_strand_id
1 'polypeptide(L)'
;MKRILLASILLLQVCMCVRAQSAADSIRRKNRSAPLHLVDTGVASYYHSKFQGRITASGELYDENKLTAAHNRLPLGTRIKVTNLRNKKSVIVRVNDRLHHRNMRLVDLSKAAATKLGYIGRGITRVRVEVLKD
;
A
#
# COMPACT_ATOMS: atom_id res chain seq x y z
N MET A 1 -44.22 -29.61 33.96
CA MET A 1 -43.77 -29.97 32.61
C MET A 1 -43.69 -28.75 31.64
N LYS A 2 -44.63 -27.81 31.63
CA LYS A 2 -44.58 -26.64 30.70
C LYS A 2 -43.38 -25.71 30.92
N ARG A 3 -42.83 -25.59 32.14
CA ARG A 3 -41.70 -24.72 32.43
C ARG A 3 -40.32 -25.25 31.94
N ILE A 4 -40.20 -26.57 31.83
CA ILE A 4 -38.99 -27.24 31.38
C ILE A 4 -38.86 -27.16 29.85
N LEU A 5 -39.99 -27.24 29.12
CA LEU A 5 -39.99 -27.10 27.66
C LEU A 5 -39.60 -25.70 27.18
N LEU A 6 -40.00 -24.64 27.87
CA LEU A 6 -39.68 -23.26 27.55
C LEU A 6 -38.19 -22.95 27.73
N ALA A 7 -37.57 -23.53 28.79
CA ALA A 7 -36.13 -23.37 29.03
C ALA A 7 -35.25 -24.03 27.96
N SER A 8 -35.68 -25.20 27.47
CA SER A 8 -34.90 -25.89 26.41
C SER A 8 -34.98 -25.21 25.04
N ILE A 9 -36.14 -24.60 24.72
CA ILE A 9 -36.29 -23.84 23.46
C ILE A 9 -35.41 -22.55 23.52
N LEU A 10 -35.35 -21.85 24.66
CA LEU A 10 -34.55 -20.67 24.81
C LEU A 10 -33.03 -20.97 24.71
N LEU A 11 -32.60 -22.12 25.25
CA LEU A 11 -31.20 -22.56 25.17
C LEU A 11 -30.79 -22.91 23.74
N LEU A 12 -31.68 -23.50 22.94
CA LEU A 12 -31.43 -23.80 21.53
C LEU A 12 -31.30 -22.54 20.68
N GLN A 13 -32.10 -21.51 20.92
CA GLN A 13 -32.03 -20.25 20.19
C GLN A 13 -30.74 -19.47 20.47
N VAL A 14 -30.28 -19.47 21.72
CA VAL A 14 -28.99 -18.83 22.09
C VAL A 14 -27.80 -19.54 21.42
N CYS A 15 -27.84 -20.88 21.33
CA CYS A 15 -26.79 -21.66 20.69
C CYS A 15 -26.72 -21.42 19.18
N MET A 16 -27.83 -21.22 18.51
CA MET A 16 -27.86 -20.88 17.06
C MET A 16 -27.33 -19.46 16.79
N CYS A 17 -27.64 -18.48 17.66
CA CYS A 17 -27.11 -17.11 17.51
C CYS A 17 -25.60 -17.06 17.68
N VAL A 18 -25.03 -17.78 18.64
CA VAL A 18 -23.58 -17.81 18.88
C VAL A 18 -22.84 -18.44 17.71
N ARG A 19 -23.39 -19.49 17.08
CA ARG A 19 -22.80 -20.12 15.90
C ARG A 19 -22.84 -19.21 14.66
N ALA A 20 -23.91 -18.44 14.46
CA ALA A 20 -24.03 -17.51 13.36
C ALA A 20 -23.03 -16.35 13.46
N GLN A 21 -22.80 -15.82 14.66
CA GLN A 21 -21.82 -14.75 14.91
C GLN A 21 -20.38 -15.23 14.69
N SER A 22 -20.06 -16.46 15.11
CA SER A 22 -18.72 -17.05 14.92
C SER A 22 -18.40 -17.24 13.42
N ALA A 23 -19.36 -17.64 12.62
CA ALA A 23 -19.19 -17.78 11.16
C ALA A 23 -19.00 -16.42 10.47
N ALA A 24 -19.78 -15.43 10.87
CA ALA A 24 -19.66 -14.06 10.34
C ALA A 24 -18.31 -13.42 10.68
N ASP A 25 -17.79 -13.61 11.90
CA ASP A 25 -16.48 -13.14 12.33
C ASP A 25 -15.35 -13.85 11.60
N SER A 26 -15.49 -15.12 11.30
CA SER A 26 -14.51 -15.89 10.52
C SER A 26 -14.43 -15.37 9.07
N ILE A 27 -15.55 -15.07 8.44
CA ILE A 27 -15.63 -14.51 7.09
C ILE A 27 -15.05 -13.08 7.09
N ARG A 28 -15.36 -12.28 8.12
CA ARG A 28 -14.84 -10.90 8.25
C ARG A 28 -13.33 -10.87 8.48
N ARG A 29 -12.77 -11.84 9.23
CA ARG A 29 -11.32 -12.00 9.41
C ARG A 29 -10.65 -12.46 8.11
N LYS A 30 -11.25 -13.39 7.38
CA LYS A 30 -10.73 -13.88 6.09
C LYS A 30 -10.68 -12.78 5.02
N ASN A 31 -11.68 -11.88 5.02
CA ASN A 31 -11.69 -10.72 4.12
C ASN A 31 -10.72 -9.59 4.55
N ARG A 32 -10.29 -9.55 5.83
CA ARG A 32 -9.25 -8.62 6.28
C ARG A 32 -7.83 -9.11 5.97
N SER A 33 -7.65 -10.39 5.74
CA SER A 33 -6.35 -11.03 5.49
C SER A 33 -6.11 -11.36 4.01
N ALA A 34 -6.98 -10.95 3.10
CA ALA A 34 -6.66 -10.98 1.68
C ALA A 34 -5.48 -10.01 1.48
N PRO A 35 -4.27 -10.50 1.10
CA PRO A 35 -3.16 -9.61 0.85
C PRO A 35 -3.56 -8.72 -0.32
N LEU A 36 -3.65 -7.42 -0.08
CA LEU A 36 -3.73 -6.45 -1.15
C LEU A 36 -2.45 -6.57 -1.99
N HIS A 37 -2.47 -7.42 -2.98
CA HIS A 37 -1.57 -7.33 -4.12
C HIS A 37 -2.02 -6.09 -4.90
N LEU A 38 -1.75 -4.92 -4.33
CA LEU A 38 -2.03 -3.68 -5.02
C LEU A 38 -0.99 -3.57 -6.13
N VAL A 39 -1.42 -3.90 -7.34
CA VAL A 39 -0.68 -3.61 -8.56
C VAL A 39 -1.35 -2.42 -9.22
N ASP A 40 -0.60 -1.37 -9.44
CA ASP A 40 -1.09 -0.16 -10.11
C ASP A 40 -0.13 0.26 -11.21
N THR A 41 -0.66 0.92 -12.24
CA THR A 41 0.13 1.39 -13.38
C THR A 41 -0.12 2.87 -13.59
N GLY A 42 0.93 3.64 -13.78
CA GLY A 42 0.81 5.08 -13.96
C GLY A 42 2.13 5.74 -14.35
N VAL A 43 2.15 7.04 -14.23
CA VAL A 43 3.33 7.85 -14.53
C VAL A 43 4.18 8.04 -13.27
N ALA A 44 5.49 7.84 -13.40
CA ALA A 44 6.49 8.18 -12.40
C ALA A 44 7.29 9.40 -12.85
N SER A 45 7.62 10.26 -11.90
CA SER A 45 8.70 11.24 -12.02
C SER A 45 9.70 11.05 -10.89
N TYR A 46 10.62 11.97 -10.69
CA TYR A 46 11.54 11.93 -9.56
C TYR A 46 11.79 13.34 -9.01
N TYR A 47 12.25 13.39 -7.76
CA TYR A 47 12.54 14.63 -7.07
C TYR A 47 13.72 15.36 -7.71
N HIS A 48 13.58 16.67 -7.89
CA HIS A 48 14.67 17.56 -8.24
C HIS A 48 15.64 17.69 -7.05
N SER A 49 16.94 17.84 -7.32
CA SER A 49 18.00 17.96 -6.29
C SER A 49 17.79 19.10 -5.29
N LYS A 50 17.03 20.15 -5.64
CA LYS A 50 16.64 21.23 -4.72
C LYS A 50 15.86 20.77 -3.49
N PHE A 51 15.29 19.56 -3.52
CA PHE A 51 14.55 19.00 -2.38
C PHE A 51 15.43 18.26 -1.38
N GLN A 52 16.74 18.11 -1.68
CA GLN A 52 17.68 17.48 -0.75
C GLN A 52 17.61 18.13 0.63
N GLY A 53 17.46 17.31 1.69
CA GLY A 53 17.37 17.76 3.07
C GLY A 53 16.01 18.30 3.50
N ARG A 54 15.00 18.31 2.62
CA ARG A 54 13.64 18.72 2.96
C ARG A 54 12.94 17.62 3.79
N ILE A 55 12.13 18.02 4.78
CA ILE A 55 11.33 17.09 5.59
C ILE A 55 10.24 16.48 4.71
N THR A 56 10.14 15.14 4.73
CA THR A 56 9.08 14.37 4.07
C THR A 56 7.88 14.17 4.98
N ALA A 57 6.79 13.63 4.44
CA ALA A 57 5.57 13.34 5.20
C ALA A 57 5.79 12.34 6.35
N SER A 58 6.81 11.48 6.27
CA SER A 58 7.21 10.55 7.35
C SER A 58 7.98 11.23 8.48
N GLY A 59 8.41 12.47 8.31
CA GLY A 59 9.31 13.17 9.22
C GLY A 59 10.80 12.97 8.94
N GLU A 60 11.14 12.08 8.01
CA GLU A 60 12.53 11.89 7.57
C GLU A 60 12.96 13.03 6.63
N LEU A 61 14.24 13.32 6.60
CA LEU A 61 14.81 14.22 5.59
C LEU A 61 14.89 13.48 4.24
N TYR A 62 14.51 14.15 3.16
CA TYR A 62 14.73 13.61 1.82
C TYR A 62 16.22 13.52 1.52
N ASP A 63 16.64 12.34 1.10
CA ASP A 63 17.99 12.05 0.64
C ASP A 63 17.93 11.47 -0.78
N GLU A 64 18.49 12.21 -1.75
CA GLU A 64 18.47 11.81 -3.15
C GLU A 64 19.23 10.50 -3.44
N ASN A 65 20.11 10.08 -2.51
CA ASN A 65 20.90 8.85 -2.62
C ASN A 65 20.22 7.61 -2.03
N LYS A 66 19.11 7.78 -1.33
CA LYS A 66 18.31 6.66 -0.76
C LYS A 66 17.24 6.20 -1.71
N LEU A 67 16.78 4.95 -1.54
CA LEU A 67 15.71 4.35 -2.34
C LEU A 67 14.35 4.60 -1.69
N THR A 68 13.78 5.76 -1.95
CA THR A 68 12.50 6.21 -1.39
C THR A 68 11.55 6.72 -2.46
N ALA A 69 10.28 6.86 -2.09
CA ALA A 69 9.23 7.31 -2.98
C ALA A 69 8.15 8.11 -2.26
N ALA A 70 7.46 8.99 -2.99
CA ALA A 70 6.20 9.58 -2.62
C ALA A 70 5.04 8.86 -3.30
N HIS A 71 4.00 8.51 -2.54
CA HIS A 71 2.79 7.87 -3.05
C HIS A 71 1.59 8.25 -2.18
N ASN A 72 0.42 8.60 -2.79
CA ASN A 72 -0.69 9.18 -2.02
C ASN A 72 -1.60 8.16 -1.34
N ARG A 73 -1.68 6.93 -1.85
CA ARG A 73 -2.64 5.92 -1.38
C ARG A 73 -2.05 4.85 -0.45
N LEU A 74 -0.74 4.61 -0.54
CA LEU A 74 -0.09 3.59 0.27
C LEU A 74 0.34 4.16 1.63
N PRO A 75 0.27 3.37 2.72
CA PRO A 75 0.81 3.76 4.02
C PRO A 75 2.29 4.13 3.94
N LEU A 76 2.71 5.11 4.77
CA LEU A 76 4.14 5.41 4.93
C LEU A 76 4.86 4.17 5.49
N GLY A 77 6.05 3.89 4.98
CA GLY A 77 6.82 2.70 5.32
C GLY A 77 6.57 1.49 4.39
N THR A 78 5.55 1.54 3.53
CA THR A 78 5.27 0.45 2.59
C THR A 78 6.43 0.27 1.62
N ARG A 79 6.88 -0.98 1.46
CA ARG A 79 7.86 -1.34 0.43
C ARG A 79 7.14 -1.69 -0.86
N ILE A 80 7.61 -1.12 -1.94
CA ILE A 80 7.05 -1.34 -3.29
C ILE A 80 8.14 -1.67 -4.28
N LYS A 81 7.82 -2.55 -5.23
CA LYS A 81 8.61 -2.77 -6.44
C LYS A 81 8.07 -1.90 -7.56
N VAL A 82 8.92 -1.05 -8.08
CA VAL A 82 8.59 -0.18 -9.22
C VAL A 82 9.30 -0.70 -10.44
N THR A 83 8.55 -0.99 -11.50
CA THR A 83 9.07 -1.49 -12.78
C THR A 83 8.83 -0.44 -13.87
N ASN A 84 9.89 -0.01 -14.52
CA ASN A 84 9.80 0.84 -15.70
C ASN A 84 9.32 0.00 -16.89
N LEU A 85 8.12 0.29 -17.38
CA LEU A 85 7.48 -0.50 -18.44
C LEU A 85 8.17 -0.38 -19.81
N ARG A 86 9.01 0.64 -19.98
CA ARG A 86 9.75 0.85 -21.22
C ARG A 86 10.97 -0.07 -21.38
N ASN A 87 11.78 -0.18 -20.32
CA ASN A 87 13.03 -0.95 -20.35
C ASN A 87 13.04 -2.18 -19.44
N LYS A 88 11.94 -2.44 -18.74
CA LYS A 88 11.72 -3.57 -17.81
C LYS A 88 12.65 -3.59 -16.59
N LYS A 89 13.44 -2.55 -16.35
CA LYS A 89 14.22 -2.41 -15.11
C LYS A 89 13.29 -2.20 -13.93
N SER A 90 13.66 -2.70 -12.77
CA SER A 90 12.90 -2.55 -11.53
C SER A 90 13.78 -2.15 -10.36
N VAL A 91 13.16 -1.53 -9.36
CA VAL A 91 13.81 -1.12 -8.11
C VAL A 91 12.81 -1.29 -6.96
N ILE A 92 13.31 -1.65 -5.79
CA ILE A 92 12.51 -1.68 -4.56
C ILE A 92 12.78 -0.38 -3.80
N VAL A 93 11.70 0.31 -3.44
CA VAL A 93 11.75 1.57 -2.70
C VAL A 93 10.77 1.53 -1.52
N ARG A 94 10.99 2.39 -0.54
CA ARG A 94 10.11 2.60 0.60
C ARG A 94 9.33 3.91 0.44
N VAL A 95 8.02 3.84 0.62
CA VAL A 95 7.16 5.04 0.63
C VAL A 95 7.40 5.82 1.92
N ASN A 96 7.90 7.04 1.82
CA ASN A 96 8.14 7.92 2.96
C ASN A 96 7.56 9.33 2.80
N ASP A 97 6.89 9.61 1.67
CA ASP A 97 6.37 10.94 1.38
C ASP A 97 5.03 10.88 0.62
N ARG A 98 4.44 12.06 0.44
CA ARG A 98 3.19 12.28 -0.30
C ARG A 98 3.44 13.21 -1.48
N LEU A 99 2.75 12.92 -2.61
CA LEU A 99 2.67 13.87 -3.71
C LEU A 99 1.69 14.99 -3.36
N HIS A 100 1.88 16.15 -3.97
CA HIS A 100 0.89 17.21 -3.90
C HIS A 100 -0.47 16.70 -4.40
N HIS A 101 -1.57 17.06 -3.72
CA HIS A 101 -2.91 16.52 -3.99
C HIS A 101 -3.41 16.74 -5.43
N ARG A 102 -2.92 17.76 -6.13
CA ARG A 102 -3.23 18.02 -7.56
C ARG A 102 -2.36 17.24 -8.53
N ASN A 103 -1.41 16.47 -8.03
CA ASN A 103 -0.50 15.72 -8.86
C ASN A 103 -1.17 14.46 -9.39
N MET A 104 -1.26 14.30 -10.70
CA MET A 104 -1.86 13.16 -11.39
C MET A 104 -0.90 11.98 -11.56
N ARG A 105 0.37 12.13 -11.16
CA ARG A 105 1.34 11.03 -11.20
C ARG A 105 1.02 9.98 -10.13
N LEU A 106 1.40 8.75 -10.42
CA LEU A 106 1.25 7.64 -9.50
C LEU A 106 2.28 7.71 -8.38
N VAL A 107 3.53 8.01 -8.72
CA VAL A 107 4.68 7.96 -7.80
C VAL A 107 5.75 8.97 -8.22
N ASP A 108 6.39 9.60 -7.24
CA ASP A 108 7.63 10.36 -7.42
C ASP A 108 8.76 9.62 -6.70
N LEU A 109 9.82 9.28 -7.43
CA LEU A 109 10.94 8.50 -6.92
C LEU A 109 12.08 9.39 -6.47
N SER A 110 12.94 8.89 -5.59
CA SER A 110 14.24 9.50 -5.34
C SER A 110 15.10 9.48 -6.60
N LYS A 111 16.09 10.36 -6.68
CA LYS A 111 17.02 10.39 -7.81
C LYS A 111 17.78 9.08 -7.98
N ALA A 112 18.22 8.46 -6.87
CA ALA A 112 18.88 7.15 -6.91
C ALA A 112 17.96 6.06 -7.50
N ALA A 113 16.68 6.01 -7.12
CA ALA A 113 15.72 5.06 -7.68
C ALA A 113 15.48 5.30 -9.17
N ALA A 114 15.29 6.55 -9.58
CA ALA A 114 15.10 6.92 -10.99
C ALA A 114 16.33 6.59 -11.84
N THR A 115 17.52 6.76 -11.30
CA THR A 115 18.79 6.37 -11.95
C THR A 115 18.82 4.86 -12.19
N LYS A 116 18.47 4.05 -11.19
CA LYS A 116 18.39 2.59 -11.34
C LYS A 116 17.35 2.16 -12.37
N LEU A 117 16.23 2.87 -12.48
CA LEU A 117 15.20 2.61 -13.49
C LEU A 117 15.56 3.16 -14.89
N GLY A 118 16.60 3.98 -15.01
CA GLY A 118 17.14 4.44 -16.29
C GLY A 118 16.28 5.49 -16.99
N TYR A 119 15.62 6.41 -16.28
CA TYR A 119 14.80 7.45 -16.93
C TYR A 119 15.15 8.89 -16.53
N ILE A 120 16.30 9.12 -15.90
CA ILE A 120 16.75 10.46 -15.49
C ILE A 120 16.70 11.46 -16.66
N GLY A 121 17.21 11.10 -17.83
CA GLY A 121 17.23 11.97 -19.00
C GLY A 121 15.85 12.32 -19.54
N ARG A 122 14.85 11.46 -19.33
CA ARG A 122 13.47 11.70 -19.78
C ARG A 122 12.63 12.47 -18.76
N GLY A 123 12.99 12.41 -17.50
CA GLY A 123 12.26 13.02 -16.38
C GLY A 123 11.02 12.28 -15.93
N ILE A 124 10.29 11.61 -16.85
CA ILE A 124 9.10 10.81 -16.58
C ILE A 124 9.13 9.49 -17.34
N THR A 125 8.44 8.48 -16.81
CA THR A 125 8.22 7.20 -17.49
C THR A 125 6.93 6.53 -16.98
N ARG A 126 6.41 5.57 -17.73
CA ARG A 126 5.32 4.71 -17.26
C ARG A 126 5.90 3.57 -16.43
N VAL A 127 5.29 3.33 -15.29
CA VAL A 127 5.71 2.29 -14.34
C VAL A 127 4.54 1.43 -13.90
N ARG A 128 4.87 0.22 -13.46
CA ARG A 128 4.03 -0.65 -12.66
C ARG A 128 4.55 -0.62 -11.23
N VAL A 129 3.66 -0.44 -10.27
CA VAL A 129 3.93 -0.45 -8.83
C VAL A 129 3.28 -1.68 -8.22
N GLU A 130 4.05 -2.47 -7.51
CA GLU A 130 3.62 -3.69 -6.83
C GLU A 130 3.97 -3.57 -5.35
N VAL A 131 2.98 -3.73 -4.46
CA VAL A 131 3.23 -3.74 -3.01
C VAL A 131 3.89 -5.06 -2.62
N LEU A 132 5.02 -4.98 -1.93
CA LEU A 132 5.69 -6.15 -1.39
C LEU A 132 5.06 -6.52 -0.05
N LYS A 133 4.88 -7.83 0.17
CA LYS A 133 4.56 -8.37 1.50
C LYS A 133 5.84 -8.43 2.32
N ASP A 134 5.74 -8.02 3.58
CA ASP A 134 6.74 -8.31 4.60
C ASP A 134 6.66 -9.78 5.01
#